data_635624884ee99f2236106d09ba56a6a1
#
_entry.id   635624884ee99f2236106d09ba56a6a1
#
_cell.length_a   1.000
_cell.length_b   1.000
_cell.length_c   1.000
_cell.angle_alpha   90.00
_cell.angle_beta   90.00
_cell.angle_gamma   90.00
#
_symmetry.space_group_name_H-M   'P 1'
#
loop_
_entity.id
_entity.type
_entity.pdbx_description
1 polymer ?
#
loop_
_entity_poly.entity_id
_entity_poly.type
_entity_poly.pdbx_seq_one_letter_code
_entity_poly.pdbx_strand_id
1 'polypeptide(L)'
;MKHILFLATIFSISSFSQQNITMDVGDFNSLTIYDGIKVELKKSETNSVEITGKNSASTIVKNKNGSLKIRLNLEKKFSGETNVVLNYKEISRITSHEGAYVFSKDTIAQHELNIKAHTGSKQDYIVNTTFLNTTSATGSSIVLNGSSKYHDVTAMSGSKVFAVSLLNEETTATSSTGAVVDLAVVKEIEATVKAGGIINIHTKTEK
;
A
#
# COMPACT_ATOMS: atom_id res chain seq x y z
N MET A 1 -65.81 7.57 33.07
CA MET A 1 -64.36 7.30 33.25
C MET A 1 -63.82 6.71 31.94
N LYS A 2 -63.08 7.49 31.17
CA LYS A 2 -62.48 7.06 29.85
C LYS A 2 -61.05 6.59 30.09
N HIS A 3 -60.81 5.30 29.90
CA HIS A 3 -59.44 4.75 29.93
C HIS A 3 -58.76 4.97 28.57
N ILE A 4 -57.74 5.82 28.55
CA ILE A 4 -56.86 6.02 27.37
C ILE A 4 -55.76 4.97 27.45
N LEU A 5 -55.82 4.02 26.51
CA LEU A 5 -54.78 2.99 26.33
C LEU A 5 -53.60 3.61 25.54
N PHE A 6 -52.43 3.81 26.19
CA PHE A 6 -51.23 4.32 25.56
C PHE A 6 -50.49 3.16 24.94
N LEU A 7 -50.55 3.03 23.60
CA LEU A 7 -49.83 2.01 22.84
C LEU A 7 -48.40 2.49 22.60
N ALA A 8 -47.45 2.01 23.39
CA ALA A 8 -46.03 2.29 23.21
C ALA A 8 -45.47 1.41 22.07
N THR A 9 -45.28 1.97 20.89
CA THR A 9 -44.54 1.33 19.77
C THR A 9 -43.07 1.34 20.06
N ILE A 10 -42.51 0.17 20.40
CA ILE A 10 -41.04 -0.04 20.53
C ILE A 10 -40.47 -0.11 19.14
N PHE A 11 -39.80 0.97 18.72
CA PHE A 11 -39.02 1.00 17.50
C PHE A 11 -37.68 0.26 17.75
N SER A 12 -37.61 -1.00 17.33
CA SER A 12 -36.38 -1.78 17.35
C SER A 12 -35.42 -1.21 16.29
N ILE A 13 -34.45 -0.40 16.72
CA ILE A 13 -33.34 0.03 15.86
C ILE A 13 -32.43 -1.17 15.69
N SER A 14 -32.52 -1.86 14.56
CA SER A 14 -31.57 -2.87 14.15
C SER A 14 -30.25 -2.18 13.85
N SER A 15 -29.36 -2.13 14.81
CA SER A 15 -27.95 -1.72 14.58
C SER A 15 -27.33 -2.75 13.64
N PHE A 16 -27.10 -2.37 12.38
CA PHE A 16 -26.21 -3.12 11.50
C PHE A 16 -24.80 -3.03 12.08
N SER A 17 -24.43 -4.00 12.88
CA SER A 17 -23.06 -4.18 13.35
C SER A 17 -22.18 -4.43 12.14
N GLN A 18 -21.30 -3.50 11.83
CA GLN A 18 -20.25 -3.68 10.85
C GLN A 18 -19.37 -4.84 11.35
N GLN A 19 -19.36 -5.95 10.63
CA GLN A 19 -18.68 -7.17 11.06
C GLN A 19 -17.17 -6.96 10.93
N ASN A 20 -16.48 -6.71 12.05
CA ASN A 20 -15.02 -6.68 12.10
C ASN A 20 -14.52 -8.12 12.13
N ILE A 21 -13.64 -8.47 11.20
CA ILE A 21 -13.01 -9.79 11.11
C ILE A 21 -11.56 -9.62 11.51
N THR A 22 -11.14 -10.30 12.59
CA THR A 22 -9.75 -10.34 13.02
C THR A 22 -9.26 -11.78 12.95
N MET A 23 -8.05 -11.97 12.37
CA MET A 23 -7.44 -13.30 12.27
C MET A 23 -5.92 -13.22 12.30
N ASP A 24 -5.29 -14.24 12.83
CA ASP A 24 -3.86 -14.51 12.66
C ASP A 24 -3.60 -14.97 11.22
N VAL A 25 -2.51 -14.48 10.62
CA VAL A 25 -2.17 -14.80 9.22
C VAL A 25 -0.89 -15.62 9.08
N GLY A 26 -0.28 -16.00 10.21
CA GLY A 26 1.00 -16.72 10.25
C GLY A 26 2.18 -15.88 9.75
N ASP A 27 3.36 -16.48 9.69
CA ASP A 27 4.54 -15.76 9.24
C ASP A 27 4.54 -15.53 7.73
N PHE A 28 4.88 -14.30 7.35
CA PHE A 28 5.03 -13.88 5.95
C PHE A 28 6.11 -12.79 5.85
N ASN A 29 6.69 -12.65 4.66
CA ASN A 29 7.60 -11.57 4.30
C ASN A 29 7.22 -10.89 2.98
N SER A 30 6.25 -11.44 2.26
CA SER A 30 5.73 -10.90 1.01
C SER A 30 4.23 -10.67 1.10
N LEU A 31 3.79 -9.46 0.73
CA LEU A 31 2.40 -9.03 0.73
C LEU A 31 1.95 -8.69 -0.69
N THR A 32 0.77 -9.16 -1.08
CA THR A 32 0.12 -8.76 -2.34
C THR A 32 -1.33 -8.40 -2.10
N ILE A 33 -1.73 -7.18 -2.52
CA ILE A 33 -3.08 -6.63 -2.35
C ILE A 33 -3.72 -6.35 -3.70
N TYR A 34 -5.03 -6.63 -3.82
CA TYR A 34 -5.82 -6.45 -5.03
C TYR A 34 -7.13 -5.71 -4.77
N ASP A 35 -7.86 -5.43 -5.86
CA ASP A 35 -9.30 -5.13 -5.88
C ASP A 35 -9.71 -3.87 -5.12
N GLY A 36 -8.91 -2.81 -5.17
CA GLY A 36 -9.26 -1.54 -4.52
C GLY A 36 -9.26 -1.58 -2.99
N ILE A 37 -8.74 -2.64 -2.37
CA ILE A 37 -8.65 -2.76 -0.91
C ILE A 37 -7.67 -1.70 -0.37
N LYS A 38 -8.08 -1.01 0.71
CA LYS A 38 -7.23 -0.07 1.44
C LYS A 38 -6.57 -0.79 2.61
N VAL A 39 -5.24 -0.79 2.65
CA VAL A 39 -4.45 -1.46 3.69
C VAL A 39 -3.56 -0.47 4.42
N GLU A 40 -3.70 -0.39 5.74
CA GLU A 40 -2.75 0.25 6.65
C GLU A 40 -1.80 -0.81 7.21
N LEU A 41 -0.50 -0.63 6.99
CA LEU A 41 0.55 -1.49 7.56
C LEU A 41 0.96 -0.94 8.93
N LYS A 42 1.00 -1.80 9.94
CA LYS A 42 1.47 -1.48 11.29
C LYS A 42 2.56 -2.46 11.73
N LYS A 43 3.71 -1.94 12.15
CA LYS A 43 4.77 -2.75 12.75
C LYS A 43 4.27 -3.32 14.09
N SER A 44 4.48 -4.63 14.31
CA SER A 44 3.96 -5.35 15.48
C SER A 44 4.86 -6.55 15.82
N GLU A 45 4.66 -7.13 16.98
CA GLU A 45 5.27 -8.41 17.37
C GLU A 45 4.45 -9.63 16.88
N THR A 46 3.26 -9.41 16.31
CA THR A 46 2.38 -10.46 15.79
C THR A 46 1.95 -10.17 14.36
N ASN A 47 1.65 -11.21 13.60
CA ASN A 47 1.13 -11.12 12.24
C ASN A 47 -0.39 -11.32 12.27
N SER A 48 -1.17 -10.26 12.09
CA SER A 48 -2.64 -10.36 12.10
C SER A 48 -3.27 -9.35 11.15
N VAL A 49 -4.47 -9.64 10.69
CA VAL A 49 -5.31 -8.70 9.95
C VAL A 49 -6.58 -8.38 10.70
N GLU A 50 -7.00 -7.13 10.62
CA GLU A 50 -8.33 -6.66 10.99
C GLU A 50 -8.99 -6.10 9.73
N ILE A 51 -10.17 -6.63 9.37
CA ILE A 51 -10.89 -6.29 8.15
C ILE A 51 -12.22 -5.65 8.51
N THR A 52 -12.47 -4.47 7.97
CA THR A 52 -13.69 -3.70 8.17
C THR A 52 -14.28 -3.24 6.83
N GLY A 53 -15.52 -2.81 6.84
CA GLY A 53 -16.22 -2.34 5.65
C GLY A 53 -17.24 -3.32 5.10
N LYS A 54 -17.97 -2.91 4.06
CA LYS A 54 -19.10 -3.67 3.50
C LYS A 54 -18.71 -5.03 2.92
N ASN A 55 -17.46 -5.17 2.47
CA ASN A 55 -16.97 -6.41 1.87
C ASN A 55 -16.12 -7.26 2.83
N SER A 56 -16.10 -6.96 4.14
CA SER A 56 -15.26 -7.69 5.10
C SER A 56 -15.47 -9.20 5.01
N ALA A 57 -16.73 -9.68 5.01
CA ALA A 57 -17.07 -11.10 4.89
C ALA A 57 -16.73 -11.73 3.53
N SER A 58 -16.46 -10.93 2.50
CA SER A 58 -16.11 -11.38 1.15
C SER A 58 -14.62 -11.22 0.85
N THR A 59 -13.84 -10.77 1.83
CA THR A 59 -12.40 -10.60 1.68
C THR A 59 -11.70 -11.94 1.90
N ILE A 60 -10.87 -12.32 0.94
CA ILE A 60 -10.08 -13.55 0.96
C ILE A 60 -8.68 -13.20 1.41
N VAL A 61 -8.25 -13.76 2.54
CA VAL A 61 -6.89 -13.67 3.07
C VAL A 61 -6.25 -15.06 2.97
N LYS A 62 -5.13 -15.15 2.28
CA LYS A 62 -4.42 -16.43 2.08
C LYS A 62 -2.91 -16.23 2.22
N ASN A 63 -2.32 -16.93 3.16
CA ASN A 63 -0.88 -17.07 3.28
C ASN A 63 -0.46 -18.44 2.71
N LYS A 64 0.49 -18.42 1.79
CA LYS A 64 1.11 -19.63 1.25
C LYS A 64 2.63 -19.41 1.17
N ASN A 65 3.35 -20.21 1.95
CA ASN A 65 4.83 -20.19 1.98
C ASN A 65 5.41 -18.78 2.20
N GLY A 66 4.87 -18.03 3.16
CA GLY A 66 5.34 -16.67 3.47
C GLY A 66 4.87 -15.58 2.49
N SER A 67 3.98 -15.91 1.55
CA SER A 67 3.34 -14.96 0.64
C SER A 67 1.88 -14.75 1.03
N LEU A 68 1.61 -13.62 1.69
CA LEU A 68 0.27 -13.20 2.10
C LEU A 68 -0.42 -12.48 0.93
N LYS A 69 -1.60 -12.95 0.55
CA LYS A 69 -2.47 -12.31 -0.46
C LYS A 69 -3.79 -11.91 0.15
N ILE A 70 -4.23 -10.68 -0.13
CA ILE A 70 -5.53 -10.15 0.28
C ILE A 70 -6.24 -9.64 -0.96
N ARG A 71 -7.46 -10.16 -1.20
CA ARG A 71 -8.28 -9.82 -2.36
C ARG A 71 -9.77 -9.98 -2.05
N LEU A 72 -10.62 -9.42 -2.87
CA LEU A 72 -12.07 -9.65 -2.79
C LEU A 72 -12.47 -10.93 -3.54
N ASN A 73 -13.58 -11.54 -3.12
CA ASN A 73 -14.26 -12.52 -3.95
C ASN A 73 -14.80 -11.84 -5.22
N LEU A 74 -14.68 -12.51 -6.38
CA LEU A 74 -15.05 -11.96 -7.68
C LEU A 74 -16.50 -11.45 -7.77
N GLU A 75 -17.44 -12.10 -7.05
CA GLU A 75 -18.85 -11.72 -7.01
C GLU A 75 -19.12 -10.40 -6.28
N LYS A 76 -18.20 -9.94 -5.46
CA LYS A 76 -18.35 -8.75 -4.60
C LYS A 76 -17.42 -7.59 -4.99
N LYS A 77 -16.66 -7.73 -6.05
CA LYS A 77 -15.84 -6.65 -6.58
C LYS A 77 -16.71 -5.41 -6.80
N PHE A 78 -16.28 -4.26 -6.29
CA PHE A 78 -16.91 -2.94 -6.47
C PHE A 78 -18.18 -2.64 -5.64
N SER A 79 -18.57 -3.44 -4.67
CA SER A 79 -19.79 -3.22 -3.87
C SER A 79 -19.61 -2.31 -2.64
N GLY A 80 -18.46 -1.68 -2.44
CA GLY A 80 -18.19 -0.77 -1.33
C GLY A 80 -16.73 -0.81 -0.85
N GLU A 81 -16.43 -0.05 0.18
CA GLU A 81 -15.09 0.05 0.75
C GLU A 81 -14.72 -1.19 1.57
N THR A 82 -13.45 -1.58 1.46
CA THR A 82 -12.82 -2.60 2.29
C THR A 82 -11.55 -2.00 2.88
N ASN A 83 -11.50 -1.93 4.19
CA ASN A 83 -10.34 -1.43 4.93
C ASN A 83 -9.72 -2.56 5.73
N VAL A 84 -8.39 -2.65 5.65
CA VAL A 84 -7.59 -3.66 6.33
C VAL A 84 -6.52 -2.97 7.15
N VAL A 85 -6.39 -3.33 8.42
CA VAL A 85 -5.21 -3.06 9.22
C VAL A 85 -4.39 -4.34 9.26
N LEU A 86 -3.19 -4.32 8.72
CA LEU A 86 -2.26 -5.45 8.71
C LEU A 86 -1.13 -5.19 9.71
N ASN A 87 -1.14 -5.92 10.80
CA ASN A 87 -0.03 -5.98 11.74
C ASN A 87 1.02 -6.96 11.21
N TYR A 88 2.30 -6.55 11.16
CA TYR A 88 3.38 -7.37 10.60
C TYR A 88 4.65 -7.34 11.46
N LYS A 89 5.31 -8.49 11.56
CA LYS A 89 6.64 -8.61 12.19
C LYS A 89 7.74 -8.17 11.23
N GLU A 90 7.75 -8.72 10.03
CA GLU A 90 8.73 -8.45 8.99
C GLU A 90 8.05 -8.39 7.62
N ILE A 91 8.55 -7.50 6.77
CA ILE A 91 8.05 -7.39 5.40
C ILE A 91 9.18 -6.90 4.50
N SER A 92 9.52 -7.70 3.48
CA SER A 92 10.57 -7.36 2.51
C SER A 92 10.03 -7.12 1.09
N ARG A 93 8.76 -7.48 0.85
CA ARG A 93 8.12 -7.23 -0.45
C ARG A 93 6.67 -6.83 -0.28
N ILE A 94 6.30 -5.71 -0.93
CA ILE A 94 4.94 -5.21 -0.96
C ILE A 94 4.53 -5.02 -2.42
N THR A 95 3.45 -5.66 -2.84
CA THR A 95 2.91 -5.55 -4.20
C THR A 95 1.44 -5.15 -4.14
N SER A 96 1.02 -4.20 -4.97
CA SER A 96 -0.37 -3.78 -5.09
C SER A 96 -0.84 -3.77 -6.54
N HIS A 97 -2.09 -4.15 -6.75
CA HIS A 97 -2.75 -4.23 -8.06
C HIS A 97 -4.17 -3.67 -8.02
N GLU A 98 -4.72 -3.37 -9.18
CA GLU A 98 -6.16 -3.17 -9.39
C GLU A 98 -6.76 -2.11 -8.45
N GLY A 99 -6.15 -0.93 -8.41
CA GLY A 99 -6.63 0.20 -7.61
C GLY A 99 -6.44 0.07 -6.10
N ALA A 100 -5.77 -0.97 -5.60
CA ALA A 100 -5.47 -1.11 -4.17
C ALA A 100 -4.66 0.07 -3.64
N TYR A 101 -4.90 0.47 -2.39
CA TYR A 101 -4.13 1.51 -1.71
C TYR A 101 -3.47 0.94 -0.46
N VAL A 102 -2.14 0.88 -0.45
CA VAL A 102 -1.35 0.38 0.68
C VAL A 102 -0.48 1.49 1.24
N PHE A 103 -0.53 1.70 2.54
CA PHE A 103 0.25 2.75 3.18
C PHE A 103 0.70 2.36 4.59
N SER A 104 1.73 3.04 5.08
CA SER A 104 2.15 2.96 6.48
C SER A 104 2.36 4.37 7.03
N LYS A 105 1.89 4.61 8.25
CA LYS A 105 2.22 5.81 9.03
C LYS A 105 3.53 5.65 9.78
N ASP A 106 3.90 4.40 10.07
CA ASP A 106 5.15 4.05 10.73
C ASP A 106 6.27 3.92 9.70
N THR A 107 7.50 4.19 10.12
CA THR A 107 8.67 3.96 9.27
C THR A 107 8.89 2.47 9.07
N ILE A 108 8.92 2.04 7.80
CA ILE A 108 9.33 0.68 7.45
C ILE A 108 10.86 0.63 7.44
N ALA A 109 11.44 0.12 8.52
CA ALA A 109 12.89 -0.02 8.67
C ALA A 109 13.30 -1.45 8.31
N GLN A 110 14.04 -1.62 7.21
CA GLN A 110 14.48 -2.92 6.67
C GLN A 110 15.84 -2.79 6.00
N HIS A 111 16.62 -3.88 5.98
CA HIS A 111 17.85 -3.88 5.17
C HIS A 111 17.53 -3.80 3.67
N GLU A 112 16.56 -4.57 3.21
CA GLU A 112 16.08 -4.57 1.82
C GLU A 112 14.56 -4.50 1.77
N LEU A 113 14.03 -3.63 0.92
CA LEU A 113 12.59 -3.50 0.68
C LEU A 113 12.31 -3.42 -0.83
N ASN A 114 11.39 -4.28 -1.29
CA ASN A 114 10.92 -4.31 -2.66
C ASN A 114 9.47 -3.85 -2.73
N ILE A 115 9.20 -2.76 -3.44
CA ILE A 115 7.88 -2.14 -3.59
C ILE A 115 7.45 -2.22 -5.05
N LYS A 116 6.27 -2.79 -5.33
CA LYS A 116 5.73 -2.88 -6.68
C LYS A 116 4.28 -2.44 -6.73
N ALA A 117 3.95 -1.48 -7.59
CA ALA A 117 2.60 -0.99 -7.82
C ALA A 117 2.20 -1.15 -9.29
N HIS A 118 1.03 -1.70 -9.53
CA HIS A 118 0.50 -1.99 -10.87
C HIS A 118 -0.98 -1.60 -10.99
N THR A 119 -1.42 -1.37 -12.21
CA THR A 119 -2.85 -1.28 -12.58
C THR A 119 -3.61 -0.29 -11.70
N GLY A 120 -3.19 0.99 -11.73
CA GLY A 120 -3.85 2.08 -11.01
C GLY A 120 -3.76 2.04 -9.50
N SER A 121 -2.99 1.11 -8.91
CA SER A 121 -2.81 1.04 -7.46
C SER A 121 -1.96 2.19 -6.91
N LYS A 122 -2.06 2.43 -5.60
CA LYS A 122 -1.34 3.49 -4.90
C LYS A 122 -0.59 2.93 -3.71
N GLN A 123 0.60 3.46 -3.44
CA GLN A 123 1.38 3.13 -2.26
C GLN A 123 2.01 4.39 -1.66
N ASP A 124 2.09 4.47 -0.32
CA ASP A 124 2.62 5.63 0.39
C ASP A 124 3.35 5.18 1.66
N TYR A 125 4.67 5.41 1.73
CA TYR A 125 5.50 4.93 2.82
C TYR A 125 6.53 5.95 3.30
N ILE A 126 6.86 5.83 4.59
CA ILE A 126 8.09 6.34 5.17
C ILE A 126 9.03 5.14 5.31
N VAL A 127 10.22 5.18 4.70
CA VAL A 127 11.16 4.06 4.70
C VAL A 127 12.52 4.46 5.28
N ASN A 128 13.22 3.48 5.87
CA ASN A 128 14.62 3.57 6.23
C ASN A 128 15.30 2.26 5.84
N THR A 129 16.04 2.26 4.73
CA THR A 129 16.56 1.02 4.13
C THR A 129 18.01 1.18 3.69
N THR A 130 18.72 0.05 3.54
CA THR A 130 19.97 0.03 2.80
C THR A 130 19.72 -0.11 1.31
N PHE A 131 18.86 -1.06 0.92
CA PHE A 131 18.49 -1.31 -0.48
C PHE A 131 16.99 -1.15 -0.66
N LEU A 132 16.60 -0.24 -1.55
CA LEU A 132 15.21 0.00 -1.92
C LEU A 132 15.02 -0.27 -3.42
N ASN A 133 14.15 -1.21 -3.76
CA ASN A 133 13.77 -1.50 -5.13
C ASN A 133 12.32 -1.07 -5.34
N THR A 134 12.07 -0.17 -6.27
CA THR A 134 10.74 0.41 -6.53
C THR A 134 10.35 0.18 -7.98
N THR A 135 9.19 -0.42 -8.23
CA THR A 135 8.63 -0.59 -9.58
C THR A 135 7.19 -0.04 -9.60
N SER A 136 6.93 0.90 -10.49
CA SER A 136 5.59 1.45 -10.72
C SER A 136 5.20 1.27 -12.19
N ALA A 137 4.02 0.68 -12.46
CA ALA A 137 3.59 0.41 -13.83
C ALA A 137 2.07 0.58 -14.01
N THR A 138 1.67 0.78 -15.27
CA THR A 138 0.25 0.78 -15.67
C THR A 138 -0.60 1.75 -14.86
N GLY A 139 -0.23 3.04 -14.88
CA GLY A 139 -0.97 4.14 -14.25
C GLY A 139 -0.95 4.13 -12.71
N SER A 140 -0.10 3.32 -12.08
CA SER A 140 0.03 3.30 -10.62
C SER A 140 0.83 4.48 -10.09
N SER A 141 0.81 4.69 -8.77
CA SER A 141 1.52 5.77 -8.09
C SER A 141 2.16 5.27 -6.80
N ILE A 142 3.43 5.66 -6.59
CA ILE A 142 4.17 5.38 -5.36
C ILE A 142 4.70 6.69 -4.80
N VAL A 143 4.48 6.94 -3.50
CA VAL A 143 5.05 8.05 -2.73
C VAL A 143 6.00 7.49 -1.70
N LEU A 144 7.24 8.02 -1.65
CA LEU A 144 8.29 7.56 -0.74
C LEU A 144 8.90 8.73 0.01
N ASN A 145 9.00 8.58 1.32
CA ASN A 145 9.63 9.52 2.23
C ASN A 145 10.67 8.78 3.08
N GLY A 146 11.60 9.51 3.70
CA GLY A 146 12.60 8.94 4.63
C GLY A 146 13.98 8.83 4.01
N SER A 147 14.63 7.65 4.07
CA SER A 147 16.00 7.48 3.56
C SER A 147 16.25 6.08 3.01
N SER A 148 17.15 6.01 2.02
CA SER A 148 17.73 4.77 1.52
C SER A 148 19.19 5.01 1.14
N LYS A 149 20.05 4.02 1.31
CA LYS A 149 21.41 4.14 0.80
C LYS A 149 21.44 3.94 -0.72
N TYR A 150 20.85 2.85 -1.20
CA TYR A 150 20.76 2.51 -2.62
C TYR A 150 19.29 2.43 -3.03
N HIS A 151 18.91 3.16 -4.07
CA HIS A 151 17.55 3.14 -4.61
C HIS A 151 17.55 2.80 -6.11
N ASP A 152 17.00 1.64 -6.45
CA ASP A 152 16.70 1.28 -7.84
C ASP A 152 15.20 1.58 -8.08
N VAL A 153 14.92 2.48 -9.02
CA VAL A 153 13.55 2.88 -9.35
C VAL A 153 13.25 2.71 -10.83
N THR A 154 12.20 1.96 -11.13
CA THR A 154 11.68 1.78 -12.49
C THR A 154 10.22 2.21 -12.55
N ALA A 155 9.91 3.16 -13.43
CA ALA A 155 8.55 3.60 -13.73
C ALA A 155 8.23 3.43 -15.21
N MET A 156 7.05 2.89 -15.53
CA MET A 156 6.64 2.63 -16.89
C MET A 156 5.14 2.75 -17.11
N SER A 157 4.72 2.92 -18.37
CA SER A 157 3.30 2.89 -18.79
C SER A 157 2.43 3.89 -18.02
N GLY A 158 2.82 5.17 -18.04
CA GLY A 158 2.07 6.29 -17.45
C GLY A 158 2.02 6.29 -15.92
N SER A 159 2.85 5.51 -15.25
CA SER A 159 2.92 5.47 -13.80
C SER A 159 3.75 6.62 -13.22
N LYS A 160 3.69 6.79 -11.89
CA LYS A 160 4.37 7.88 -11.18
C LYS A 160 5.09 7.37 -9.95
N VAL A 161 6.30 7.88 -9.71
CA VAL A 161 7.04 7.70 -8.45
C VAL A 161 7.44 9.06 -7.92
N PHE A 162 6.99 9.40 -6.72
CA PHE A 162 7.30 10.65 -6.01
C PHE A 162 8.22 10.32 -4.82
N ALA A 163 9.49 10.62 -4.95
CA ALA A 163 10.50 10.34 -3.93
C ALA A 163 11.38 11.58 -3.62
N VAL A 164 10.81 12.80 -3.77
CA VAL A 164 11.52 14.06 -3.46
C VAL A 164 11.82 14.20 -1.96
N SER A 165 11.04 13.56 -1.10
CA SER A 165 11.25 13.53 0.35
C SER A 165 11.98 12.27 0.84
N LEU A 166 12.47 11.44 -0.07
CA LEU A 166 13.34 10.30 0.20
C LEU A 166 14.79 10.70 -0.07
N LEU A 167 15.63 10.70 0.96
CA LEU A 167 17.06 10.96 0.82
C LEU A 167 17.77 9.69 0.35
N ASN A 168 18.34 9.74 -0.86
CA ASN A 168 19.10 8.62 -1.42
C ASN A 168 20.57 9.02 -1.59
N GLU A 169 21.48 8.12 -1.21
CA GLU A 169 22.91 8.34 -1.51
C GLU A 169 23.18 8.05 -2.99
N GLU A 170 22.84 6.86 -3.44
CA GLU A 170 23.03 6.40 -4.81
C GLU A 170 21.69 5.94 -5.40
N THR A 171 21.40 6.35 -6.63
CA THR A 171 20.12 6.03 -7.27
C THR A 171 20.35 5.58 -8.72
N THR A 172 19.72 4.46 -9.09
CA THR A 172 19.54 4.07 -10.49
C THR A 172 18.07 4.28 -10.86
N ALA A 173 17.80 5.13 -11.84
CA ALA A 173 16.42 5.49 -12.20
C ALA A 173 16.13 5.20 -13.68
N THR A 174 15.05 4.50 -13.95
CA THR A 174 14.54 4.27 -15.30
C THR A 174 13.10 4.76 -15.41
N SER A 175 12.81 5.64 -16.37
CA SER A 175 11.47 6.08 -16.72
C SER A 175 11.18 5.82 -18.19
N SER A 176 10.02 5.22 -18.48
CA SER A 176 9.64 4.88 -19.85
C SER A 176 8.14 4.98 -20.10
N THR A 177 7.76 5.07 -21.38
CA THR A 177 6.36 4.99 -21.84
C THR A 177 5.46 5.98 -21.08
N GLY A 178 5.85 7.27 -21.05
CA GLY A 178 5.11 8.36 -20.43
C GLY A 178 5.06 8.35 -18.91
N ALA A 179 5.89 7.56 -18.24
CA ALA A 179 5.98 7.56 -16.78
C ALA A 179 6.75 8.78 -16.26
N VAL A 180 6.56 9.12 -14.99
CA VAL A 180 7.22 10.24 -14.31
C VAL A 180 7.86 9.74 -13.01
N VAL A 181 9.12 10.13 -12.81
CA VAL A 181 9.89 9.88 -11.59
C VAL A 181 10.42 11.20 -11.06
N ASP A 182 10.05 11.57 -9.83
CA ASP A 182 10.54 12.73 -9.11
C ASP A 182 11.42 12.27 -7.95
N LEU A 183 12.72 12.63 -7.96
CA LEU A 183 13.74 12.14 -7.03
C LEU A 183 14.47 13.28 -6.31
N ALA A 184 14.90 13.02 -5.08
CA ALA A 184 15.97 13.77 -4.43
C ALA A 184 17.21 12.87 -4.30
N VAL A 185 18.37 13.37 -4.71
CA VAL A 185 19.63 12.62 -4.70
C VAL A 185 20.72 13.43 -3.99
N VAL A 186 21.49 12.77 -3.14
CA VAL A 186 22.54 13.42 -2.34
C VAL A 186 23.91 13.25 -3.00
N LYS A 187 24.25 12.08 -3.53
CA LYS A 187 25.61 11.78 -4.05
C LYS A 187 25.62 11.45 -5.53
N GLU A 188 25.01 10.35 -5.94
CA GLU A 188 25.15 9.83 -7.31
C GLU A 188 23.81 9.36 -7.89
N ILE A 189 23.61 9.61 -9.18
CA ILE A 189 22.45 9.13 -9.92
C ILE A 189 22.86 8.65 -11.32
N GLU A 190 22.39 7.44 -11.68
CA GLU A 190 22.32 6.95 -13.04
C GLU A 190 20.87 7.01 -13.52
N ALA A 191 20.58 7.83 -14.54
CA ALA A 191 19.23 8.06 -15.03
C ALA A 191 19.06 7.63 -16.49
N THR A 192 18.08 6.80 -16.77
CA THR A 192 17.71 6.33 -18.10
C THR A 192 16.28 6.72 -18.45
N VAL A 193 16.09 7.49 -19.53
CA VAL A 193 14.77 7.90 -20.02
C VAL A 193 14.52 7.28 -21.39
N LYS A 194 13.35 6.65 -21.57
CA LYS A 194 12.92 6.00 -22.83
C LYS A 194 11.47 6.34 -23.15
N ALA A 195 11.12 6.36 -24.44
CA ALA A 195 9.73 6.42 -24.92
C ALA A 195 8.86 7.47 -24.23
N GLY A 196 9.34 8.72 -24.09
CA GLY A 196 8.59 9.82 -23.48
C GLY A 196 8.46 9.76 -21.96
N GLY A 197 9.26 8.96 -21.27
CA GLY A 197 9.41 9.03 -19.80
C GLY A 197 10.00 10.37 -19.35
N ILE A 198 9.86 10.70 -18.08
CA ILE A 198 10.38 11.92 -17.44
C ILE A 198 11.04 11.53 -16.13
N ILE A 199 12.25 12.06 -15.87
CA ILE A 199 12.90 11.99 -14.56
C ILE A 199 13.26 13.42 -14.13
N ASN A 200 12.68 13.88 -13.02
CA ASN A 200 12.98 15.15 -12.39
C ASN A 200 13.90 14.91 -11.19
N ILE A 201 15.07 15.54 -11.18
CA ILE A 201 16.06 15.36 -10.13
C ILE A 201 16.17 16.66 -9.32
N HIS A 202 15.94 16.52 -8.02
CA HIS A 202 16.10 17.60 -7.04
C HIS A 202 17.35 17.35 -6.22
N THR A 203 18.39 18.14 -6.44
CA THR A 203 19.65 18.00 -5.68
C THR A 203 19.48 18.54 -4.27
N LYS A 204 19.80 17.74 -3.26
CA LYS A 204 19.86 18.17 -1.87
C LYS A 204 21.32 18.17 -1.42
N THR A 205 21.77 19.32 -0.93
CA THR A 205 23.10 19.42 -0.29
C THR A 205 22.98 18.92 1.14
N GLU A 206 23.89 18.05 1.58
CA GLU A 206 24.05 17.74 3.01
C GLU A 206 24.33 19.03 3.77
N LYS A 207 23.57 19.28 4.84
CA LYS A 207 23.82 20.38 5.79
C LYS A 207 24.71 19.90 6.91
#